data_613adaeee189e49334a70af6e21b9f46
#
_entry.id   613adaeee189e49334a70af6e21b9f46
#
_cell.length_a   1.000
_cell.length_b   1.000
_cell.length_c   1.000
_cell.angle_alpha   90.00
_cell.angle_beta   90.00
_cell.angle_gamma   90.00
#
_symmetry.space_group_name_H-M   'P 1'
#
loop_
_entity.id
_entity.type
_entity.pdbx_description
1 polymer ?
#
loop_
_entity_poly.entity_id
_entity_poly.type
_entity_poly.pdbx_seq_one_letter_code
_entity_poly.pdbx_strand_id
1 'polypeptide(L)'
;MSMLVIGGCGIVGEKEEGTPTVKPVGLKVMVPNAKGGGYDTTARAVAKVLQEAEIAPDTQVFNLPGAGGTRGLQKIVKERGNGKLAMQMGLGVVGAVYASNSRTSFTETTPIAKLMEEAGAIVVPQDSPYDSIGDLIAAWKSSPNAITVGGGSSVGGPDHLLSMMLAKAIGIPPRKVKYFSHDGGGELLPAVLGGDISFGVSGFGEFLEQINSKKVRVLAVTSENPIDVLPDIPTLESAGIKLTFTNWRGIVAPPGISIAERKVWLETLTAMHDSQEWKSELAKHGWTDAFMTGFEFAGYLTDQDRQVAEILAELDLV
;
A
#
# COMPACT_ATOMS: atom_id res chain seq x y z
N MET A 1 -1.10 6.73 80.90
CA MET A 1 -0.08 6.30 79.90
C MET A 1 -0.81 5.39 78.95
N SER A 2 -1.37 5.97 77.88
CA SER A 2 -2.18 5.24 76.90
C SER A 2 -1.32 5.05 75.65
N MET A 3 -1.15 3.83 75.26
CA MET A 3 -0.38 3.42 74.07
C MET A 3 -1.33 3.32 72.86
N LEU A 4 -1.11 4.17 71.88
CA LEU A 4 -1.90 4.18 70.61
C LEU A 4 -1.23 3.19 69.65
N VAL A 5 -1.97 2.18 69.23
CA VAL A 5 -1.59 1.22 68.17
C VAL A 5 -2.11 1.74 66.85
N ILE A 6 -1.23 2.11 65.92
CA ILE A 6 -1.57 2.50 64.57
C ILE A 6 -1.55 1.24 63.72
N GLY A 7 -2.76 0.82 63.26
CA GLY A 7 -2.92 -0.25 62.30
C GLY A 7 -2.59 0.25 60.89
N GLY A 8 -1.59 -0.32 60.24
CA GLY A 8 -1.28 -0.08 58.82
C GLY A 8 -2.26 -0.81 57.92
N CYS A 9 -3.04 -0.08 57.12
CA CYS A 9 -3.82 -0.62 55.98
C CYS A 9 -2.85 -0.94 54.84
N GLY A 10 -2.60 -2.22 54.64
CA GLY A 10 -1.95 -2.70 53.41
C GLY A 10 -2.92 -2.57 52.23
N ILE A 11 -2.55 -1.73 51.28
CA ILE A 11 -3.23 -1.70 49.95
C ILE A 11 -2.79 -2.96 49.21
N VAL A 12 -3.68 -3.94 49.16
CA VAL A 12 -3.57 -5.09 48.25
C VAL A 12 -3.87 -4.55 46.86
N GLY A 13 -2.82 -4.39 46.05
CA GLY A 13 -2.98 -4.11 44.62
C GLY A 13 -3.71 -5.28 43.97
N GLU A 14 -4.96 -5.06 43.55
CA GLU A 14 -5.65 -5.95 42.63
C GLU A 14 -4.81 -6.02 41.34
N LYS A 15 -4.23 -7.18 41.07
CA LYS A 15 -3.80 -7.53 39.73
C LYS A 15 -5.04 -7.57 38.86
N GLU A 16 -5.15 -6.66 37.90
CA GLU A 16 -6.08 -6.84 36.78
C GLU A 16 -5.76 -8.19 36.13
N GLU A 17 -6.55 -9.20 36.44
CA GLU A 17 -6.61 -10.43 35.70
C GLU A 17 -7.09 -10.04 34.29
N GLY A 18 -6.17 -10.05 33.33
CA GLY A 18 -6.47 -9.82 31.93
C GLY A 18 -7.59 -10.77 31.50
N THR A 19 -8.74 -10.20 31.16
CA THR A 19 -9.87 -10.94 30.56
C THR A 19 -9.30 -11.77 29.41
N PRO A 20 -9.56 -13.09 29.35
CA PRO A 20 -9.07 -13.91 28.25
C PRO A 20 -9.61 -13.34 26.96
N THR A 21 -8.73 -12.75 26.15
CA THR A 21 -9.09 -12.21 24.84
C THR A 21 -9.45 -13.39 23.94
N VAL A 22 -10.75 -13.57 23.70
CA VAL A 22 -11.23 -14.58 22.76
C VAL A 22 -10.65 -14.24 21.39
N LYS A 23 -9.81 -15.13 20.85
CA LYS A 23 -9.23 -14.94 19.50
C LYS A 23 -10.38 -14.78 18.51
N PRO A 24 -10.32 -13.76 17.63
CA PRO A 24 -11.37 -13.58 16.62
C PRO A 24 -11.34 -14.73 15.62
N VAL A 25 -12.51 -15.19 15.20
CA VAL A 25 -12.66 -16.31 14.26
C VAL A 25 -13.47 -15.91 13.04
N GLY A 26 -13.09 -16.51 11.89
CA GLY A 26 -13.81 -16.36 10.63
C GLY A 26 -13.63 -14.98 9.98
N LEU A 27 -12.53 -14.30 10.26
CA LEU A 27 -12.18 -13.05 9.59
C LEU A 27 -11.82 -13.31 8.12
N LYS A 28 -12.23 -12.38 7.24
CA LYS A 28 -11.95 -12.46 5.81
C LYS A 28 -11.43 -11.11 5.30
N VAL A 29 -10.35 -11.17 4.55
CA VAL A 29 -9.80 -9.99 3.86
C VAL A 29 -9.99 -10.16 2.35
N MET A 30 -10.79 -9.28 1.76
CA MET A 30 -10.99 -9.19 0.33
C MET A 30 -9.89 -8.34 -0.29
N VAL A 31 -9.28 -8.86 -1.35
CA VAL A 31 -8.25 -8.17 -2.13
C VAL A 31 -8.88 -7.68 -3.44
N PRO A 32 -8.88 -6.36 -3.73
CA PRO A 32 -9.61 -5.80 -4.88
C PRO A 32 -8.84 -5.90 -6.20
N ASN A 33 -7.73 -6.67 -6.27
CA ASN A 33 -6.96 -6.90 -7.49
C ASN A 33 -6.60 -8.39 -7.67
N ALA A 34 -5.89 -8.71 -8.75
CA ALA A 34 -5.43 -10.06 -9.06
C ALA A 34 -4.38 -10.56 -8.05
N LYS A 35 -4.15 -11.87 -8.04
CA LYS A 35 -3.12 -12.50 -7.23
C LYS A 35 -1.72 -12.04 -7.68
N GLY A 36 -0.83 -11.84 -6.70
CA GLY A 36 0.56 -11.45 -6.94
C GLY A 36 0.79 -9.94 -7.09
N GLY A 37 -0.27 -9.13 -7.12
CA GLY A 37 -0.15 -7.67 -7.04
C GLY A 37 0.07 -7.20 -5.58
N GLY A 38 0.44 -5.93 -5.41
CA GLY A 38 0.81 -5.38 -4.11
C GLY A 38 -0.25 -5.52 -3.02
N TYR A 39 -1.53 -5.36 -3.34
CA TYR A 39 -2.62 -5.60 -2.38
C TYR A 39 -2.71 -7.07 -1.96
N ASP A 40 -2.52 -8.00 -2.90
CA ASP A 40 -2.54 -9.44 -2.60
C ASP A 40 -1.37 -9.84 -1.70
N THR A 41 -0.18 -9.35 -2.01
CA THR A 41 1.03 -9.55 -1.21
C THR A 41 0.85 -9.05 0.22
N THR A 42 0.33 -7.82 0.39
CA THR A 42 0.09 -7.25 1.73
C THR A 42 -0.97 -8.02 2.50
N ALA A 43 -2.12 -8.34 1.88
CA ALA A 43 -3.19 -9.08 2.56
C ALA A 43 -2.75 -10.49 3.00
N ARG A 44 -1.91 -11.16 2.18
CA ARG A 44 -1.35 -12.47 2.55
C ARG A 44 -0.29 -12.38 3.64
N ALA A 45 0.53 -11.32 3.64
CA ALA A 45 1.45 -11.04 4.75
C ALA A 45 0.68 -10.82 6.06
N VAL A 46 -0.40 -10.01 6.04
CA VAL A 46 -1.31 -9.84 7.19
C VAL A 46 -1.85 -11.18 7.68
N ALA A 47 -2.45 -11.98 6.80
CA ALA A 47 -3.02 -13.28 7.18
C ALA A 47 -1.96 -14.25 7.72
N LYS A 48 -0.78 -14.27 7.11
CA LYS A 48 0.36 -15.08 7.57
C LYS A 48 0.78 -14.69 8.99
N VAL A 49 0.98 -13.40 9.25
CA VAL A 49 1.36 -12.89 10.58
C VAL A 49 0.28 -13.19 11.62
N LEU A 50 -1.00 -12.96 11.27
CA LEU A 50 -2.12 -13.29 12.17
C LEU A 50 -2.15 -14.78 12.53
N GLN A 51 -1.74 -15.66 11.63
CA GLN A 51 -1.62 -17.09 11.87
C GLN A 51 -0.39 -17.43 12.70
N GLU A 52 0.81 -16.95 12.31
CA GLU A 52 2.09 -17.27 12.96
C GLU A 52 2.16 -16.75 14.40
N ALA A 53 1.64 -15.53 14.63
CA ALA A 53 1.53 -14.93 15.96
C ALA A 53 0.29 -15.42 16.74
N GLU A 54 -0.47 -16.38 16.21
CA GLU A 54 -1.70 -16.93 16.80
C GLU A 54 -2.74 -15.90 17.24
N ILE A 55 -2.82 -14.75 16.55
CA ILE A 55 -3.78 -13.66 16.84
C ILE A 55 -5.17 -14.00 16.28
N ALA A 56 -5.25 -14.35 14.99
CA ALA A 56 -6.46 -14.76 14.29
C ALA A 56 -6.12 -15.80 13.21
N PRO A 57 -5.83 -17.06 13.61
CA PRO A 57 -5.17 -18.05 12.75
C PRO A 57 -6.02 -18.57 11.60
N ASP A 58 -7.33 -18.39 11.62
CA ASP A 58 -8.27 -18.79 10.57
C ASP A 58 -8.64 -17.67 9.58
N THR A 59 -7.89 -16.55 9.60
CA THR A 59 -8.12 -15.42 8.68
C THR A 59 -7.93 -15.85 7.22
N GLN A 60 -8.95 -15.62 6.41
CA GLN A 60 -8.98 -15.99 5.01
C GLN A 60 -8.73 -14.78 4.10
N VAL A 61 -7.98 -14.98 3.02
CA VAL A 61 -7.76 -13.99 1.95
C VAL A 61 -8.36 -14.48 0.64
N PHE A 62 -9.14 -13.64 -0.03
CA PHE A 62 -9.69 -13.93 -1.35
C PHE A 62 -9.64 -12.71 -2.27
N ASN A 63 -9.51 -12.94 -3.57
CA ASN A 63 -9.40 -11.88 -4.57
C ASN A 63 -10.75 -11.62 -5.27
N LEU A 64 -11.04 -10.34 -5.52
CA LEU A 64 -12.16 -9.87 -6.33
C LEU A 64 -11.69 -8.74 -7.25
N PRO A 65 -10.91 -9.05 -8.31
CA PRO A 65 -10.34 -8.04 -9.19
C PRO A 65 -11.39 -7.36 -10.07
N GLY A 66 -11.04 -6.18 -10.57
CA GLY A 66 -11.79 -5.47 -11.61
C GLY A 66 -11.91 -3.97 -11.39
N ALA A 67 -11.81 -3.24 -12.50
CA ALA A 67 -11.96 -1.78 -12.59
C ALA A 67 -11.11 -1.01 -11.55
N GLY A 68 -9.81 -1.33 -11.46
CA GLY A 68 -8.88 -0.67 -10.53
C GLY A 68 -9.23 -0.86 -9.05
N GLY A 69 -10.05 -1.87 -8.70
CA GLY A 69 -10.50 -2.14 -7.33
C GLY A 69 -11.90 -1.59 -7.00
N THR A 70 -12.51 -0.79 -7.85
CA THR A 70 -13.86 -0.24 -7.58
C THR A 70 -14.94 -1.32 -7.53
N ARG A 71 -14.74 -2.49 -8.21
CA ARG A 71 -15.61 -3.65 -8.04
C ARG A 71 -15.57 -4.21 -6.61
N GLY A 72 -14.39 -4.30 -6.02
CA GLY A 72 -14.21 -4.67 -4.61
C GLY A 72 -14.85 -3.65 -3.69
N LEU A 73 -14.66 -2.35 -3.96
CA LEU A 73 -15.28 -1.26 -3.21
C LEU A 73 -16.82 -1.33 -3.23
N GLN A 74 -17.42 -1.58 -4.39
CA GLN A 74 -18.87 -1.79 -4.48
C GLN A 74 -19.34 -3.00 -3.68
N LYS A 75 -18.56 -4.06 -3.65
CA LYS A 75 -18.88 -5.27 -2.88
C LYS A 75 -18.81 -4.98 -1.39
N ILE A 76 -17.75 -4.35 -0.87
CA ILE A 76 -17.60 -4.09 0.56
C ILE A 76 -18.69 -3.15 1.09
N VAL A 77 -19.09 -2.14 0.31
CA VAL A 77 -20.17 -1.22 0.70
C VAL A 77 -21.53 -1.93 0.75
N LYS A 78 -21.79 -2.91 -0.13
CA LYS A 78 -23.00 -3.74 -0.12
C LYS A 78 -23.07 -4.71 1.07
N GLU A 79 -21.95 -5.09 1.64
CA GLU A 79 -21.84 -5.99 2.79
C GLU A 79 -22.11 -5.29 4.15
N ARG A 80 -22.95 -4.27 4.14
CA ARG A 80 -23.30 -3.47 5.32
C ARG A 80 -23.56 -4.35 6.55
N GLY A 81 -22.90 -4.02 7.67
CA GLY A 81 -23.03 -4.73 8.94
C GLY A 81 -22.28 -6.06 9.03
N ASN A 82 -21.55 -6.47 8.00
CA ASN A 82 -20.73 -7.68 8.04
C ASN A 82 -19.39 -7.42 8.72
N GLY A 83 -19.35 -7.55 10.04
CA GLY A 83 -18.16 -7.29 10.85
C GLY A 83 -17.02 -8.31 10.68
N LYS A 84 -17.24 -9.42 9.97
CA LYS A 84 -16.20 -10.42 9.69
C LYS A 84 -15.46 -10.19 8.37
N LEU A 85 -15.93 -9.25 7.56
CA LEU A 85 -15.33 -8.92 6.28
C LEU A 85 -14.55 -7.61 6.36
N ALA A 86 -13.36 -7.59 5.76
CA ALA A 86 -12.61 -6.38 5.49
C ALA A 86 -12.09 -6.39 4.06
N MET A 87 -11.64 -5.25 3.58
CA MET A 87 -11.03 -5.11 2.25
C MET A 87 -9.65 -4.45 2.38
N GLN A 88 -8.68 -4.99 1.67
CA GLN A 88 -7.40 -4.32 1.44
C GLN A 88 -7.67 -3.03 0.67
N MET A 89 -7.17 -1.94 1.17
CA MET A 89 -7.35 -0.58 0.63
C MET A 89 -5.99 0.06 0.36
N GLY A 90 -5.97 1.06 -0.49
CA GLY A 90 -4.77 1.85 -0.75
C GLY A 90 -5.01 2.90 -1.82
N LEU A 91 -3.94 3.60 -2.18
CA LEU A 91 -3.95 4.70 -3.13
C LEU A 91 -4.60 4.32 -4.47
N GLY A 92 -4.41 3.05 -4.92
CA GLY A 92 -4.99 2.55 -6.17
C GLY A 92 -6.51 2.59 -6.22
N VAL A 93 -7.19 2.25 -5.11
CA VAL A 93 -8.67 2.31 -5.04
C VAL A 93 -9.14 3.77 -4.99
N VAL A 94 -8.41 4.64 -4.27
CA VAL A 94 -8.72 6.08 -4.23
C VAL A 94 -8.70 6.67 -5.64
N GLY A 95 -7.61 6.48 -6.37
CA GLY A 95 -7.46 6.99 -7.73
C GLY A 95 -8.45 6.37 -8.73
N ALA A 96 -8.74 5.08 -8.59
CA ALA A 96 -9.69 4.39 -9.47
C ALA A 96 -11.14 4.89 -9.31
N VAL A 97 -11.53 5.38 -8.14
CA VAL A 97 -12.84 6.02 -7.92
C VAL A 97 -13.00 7.23 -8.84
N TYR A 98 -11.98 8.07 -8.94
CA TYR A 98 -11.97 9.24 -9.82
C TYR A 98 -11.87 8.84 -11.29
N ALA A 99 -10.86 8.06 -11.64
CA ALA A 99 -10.59 7.67 -13.04
C ALA A 99 -11.75 6.91 -13.71
N SER A 100 -12.56 6.17 -12.94
CA SER A 100 -13.72 5.44 -13.45
C SER A 100 -15.06 6.16 -13.24
N ASN A 101 -15.04 7.38 -12.67
CA ASN A 101 -16.24 8.10 -12.26
C ASN A 101 -17.21 7.20 -11.44
N SER A 102 -16.66 6.50 -10.45
CA SER A 102 -17.39 5.54 -9.64
C SER A 102 -18.47 6.21 -8.80
N ARG A 103 -19.67 5.64 -8.78
CA ARG A 103 -20.77 6.10 -7.91
C ARG A 103 -20.57 5.71 -6.45
N THR A 104 -19.70 4.73 -6.18
CA THR A 104 -19.40 4.25 -4.83
C THR A 104 -18.08 4.90 -4.40
N SER A 105 -18.09 5.55 -3.25
CA SER A 105 -16.91 6.15 -2.63
C SER A 105 -16.37 5.25 -1.53
N PHE A 106 -15.05 5.27 -1.34
CA PHE A 106 -14.42 4.62 -0.18
C PHE A 106 -14.76 5.33 1.14
N THR A 107 -15.24 6.59 1.09
CA THR A 107 -15.76 7.31 2.26
C THR A 107 -17.02 6.66 2.85
N GLU A 108 -17.69 5.77 2.09
CA GLU A 108 -18.81 4.96 2.57
C GLU A 108 -18.36 3.77 3.43
N THR A 109 -17.05 3.46 3.48
CA THR A 109 -16.52 2.34 4.25
C THR A 109 -16.23 2.72 5.70
N THR A 110 -15.92 1.72 6.54
CA THR A 110 -15.44 1.94 7.91
C THR A 110 -13.92 1.84 7.93
N PRO A 111 -13.17 2.94 8.12
CA PRO A 111 -11.72 2.90 8.25
C PRO A 111 -11.27 2.09 9.46
N ILE A 112 -10.33 1.16 9.28
CA ILE A 112 -9.76 0.36 10.37
C ILE A 112 -8.31 0.77 10.63
N ALA A 113 -7.39 0.49 9.69
CA ALA A 113 -5.99 0.83 9.86
C ALA A 113 -5.29 1.07 8.52
N LYS A 114 -4.36 2.03 8.48
CA LYS A 114 -3.24 2.05 7.54
C LYS A 114 -2.18 1.13 8.11
N LEU A 115 -1.53 0.33 7.28
CA LEU A 115 -0.58 -0.68 7.73
C LEU A 115 0.86 -0.29 7.44
N MET A 116 1.11 0.23 6.24
CA MET A 116 2.45 0.47 5.74
C MET A 116 2.45 1.44 4.56
N GLU A 117 3.64 1.88 4.20
CA GLU A 117 3.94 2.58 2.94
C GLU A 117 5.03 1.84 2.17
N GLU A 118 5.06 2.04 0.88
CA GLU A 118 6.04 1.46 -0.02
C GLU A 118 6.53 2.52 -1.01
N ALA A 119 7.85 2.59 -1.18
CA ALA A 119 8.44 3.40 -2.24
C ALA A 119 8.14 2.79 -3.61
N GLY A 120 7.92 3.61 -4.61
CA GLY A 120 7.95 3.19 -6.00
C GLY A 120 9.39 2.91 -6.45
N ALA A 121 9.54 1.96 -7.37
CA ALA A 121 10.80 1.70 -8.06
C ALA A 121 10.65 1.95 -9.56
N ILE A 122 11.67 2.55 -10.16
CA ILE A 122 11.80 2.71 -11.61
C ILE A 122 12.80 1.66 -12.08
N VAL A 123 12.31 0.68 -12.86
CA VAL A 123 13.07 -0.50 -13.24
C VAL A 123 13.18 -0.65 -14.76
N VAL A 124 14.28 -1.24 -15.19
CA VAL A 124 14.54 -1.62 -16.57
C VAL A 124 15.07 -3.06 -16.62
N PRO A 125 15.03 -3.75 -17.76
CA PRO A 125 15.77 -5.02 -17.94
C PRO A 125 17.25 -4.85 -17.61
N GLN A 126 17.91 -5.91 -17.16
CA GLN A 126 19.34 -5.85 -16.81
C GLN A 126 20.24 -5.43 -17.98
N ASP A 127 19.86 -5.78 -19.20
CA ASP A 127 20.56 -5.45 -20.48
C ASP A 127 20.07 -4.16 -21.14
N SER A 128 19.26 -3.38 -20.45
CA SER A 128 18.77 -2.08 -20.93
C SER A 128 19.93 -1.13 -21.26
N PRO A 129 19.75 -0.26 -22.28
CA PRO A 129 20.73 0.79 -22.60
C PRO A 129 20.79 1.92 -21.54
N TYR A 130 19.90 1.91 -20.55
CA TYR A 130 19.86 2.92 -19.49
C TYR A 130 20.58 2.40 -18.25
N ASP A 131 21.78 2.92 -17.97
CA ASP A 131 22.56 2.54 -16.78
C ASP A 131 22.17 3.34 -15.54
N SER A 132 21.55 4.50 -15.73
CA SER A 132 21.12 5.40 -14.65
C SER A 132 19.75 6.02 -14.94
N ILE A 133 19.13 6.58 -13.91
CA ILE A 133 17.89 7.37 -14.05
C ILE A 133 18.13 8.60 -14.95
N GLY A 134 19.35 9.16 -14.94
CA GLY A 134 19.76 10.27 -15.79
C GLY A 134 19.71 9.90 -17.27
N ASP A 135 20.19 8.71 -17.65
CA ASP A 135 20.17 8.22 -19.06
C ASP A 135 18.73 8.05 -19.55
N LEU A 136 17.89 7.42 -18.75
CA LEU A 136 16.46 7.27 -19.05
C LEU A 136 15.78 8.62 -19.26
N ILE A 137 16.02 9.59 -18.37
CA ILE A 137 15.42 10.93 -18.46
C ILE A 137 15.92 11.68 -19.69
N ALA A 138 17.21 11.60 -20.02
CA ALA A 138 17.77 12.22 -21.21
C ALA A 138 17.11 11.67 -22.49
N ALA A 139 16.97 10.34 -22.57
CA ALA A 139 16.27 9.69 -23.68
C ALA A 139 14.80 10.09 -23.75
N TRP A 140 14.11 10.12 -22.59
CA TRP A 140 12.68 10.47 -22.53
C TRP A 140 12.43 11.94 -22.94
N LYS A 141 13.26 12.87 -22.49
CA LYS A 141 13.20 14.28 -22.92
C LYS A 141 13.46 14.46 -24.41
N SER A 142 14.44 13.73 -24.94
CA SER A 142 14.79 13.79 -26.36
C SER A 142 13.66 13.28 -27.26
N SER A 143 13.00 12.20 -26.85
CA SER A 143 11.97 11.53 -27.66
C SER A 143 10.79 11.03 -26.80
N PRO A 144 9.95 11.94 -26.28
CA PRO A 144 8.86 11.55 -25.36
C PRO A 144 7.90 10.50 -25.92
N ASN A 145 7.68 10.52 -27.22
CA ASN A 145 6.79 9.58 -27.90
C ASN A 145 7.43 8.19 -28.16
N ALA A 146 8.74 8.06 -28.01
CA ALA A 146 9.44 6.78 -28.23
C ALA A 146 9.52 5.96 -26.92
N ILE A 147 9.46 6.62 -25.76
CA ILE A 147 9.58 5.98 -24.47
C ILE A 147 8.19 5.56 -23.97
N THR A 148 8.08 4.29 -23.62
CA THR A 148 6.85 3.67 -23.08
C THR A 148 7.05 3.34 -21.61
N VAL A 149 6.03 3.59 -20.79
CA VAL A 149 6.03 3.32 -19.35
C VAL A 149 5.04 2.22 -19.07
N GLY A 150 5.48 1.15 -18.43
CA GLY A 150 4.58 0.15 -17.88
C GLY A 150 4.38 0.37 -16.38
N GLY A 151 3.17 0.21 -15.89
CA GLY A 151 2.88 0.24 -14.46
C GLY A 151 1.98 -0.91 -14.02
N GLY A 152 2.14 -1.35 -12.79
CA GLY A 152 1.34 -2.41 -12.16
C GLY A 152 0.00 -1.93 -11.63
N SER A 153 -0.50 -0.76 -12.07
CA SER A 153 -1.81 -0.25 -11.68
C SER A 153 -2.56 0.37 -12.85
N SER A 154 -3.90 0.40 -12.76
CA SER A 154 -4.75 1.06 -13.75
C SER A 154 -4.59 2.58 -13.73
N VAL A 155 -5.15 3.25 -14.74
CA VAL A 155 -5.21 4.73 -14.80
C VAL A 155 -5.81 5.28 -13.51
N GLY A 156 -5.18 6.31 -12.94
CA GLY A 156 -5.48 6.85 -11.61
C GLY A 156 -4.81 6.12 -10.45
N GLY A 157 -4.29 4.92 -10.68
CA GLY A 157 -3.58 4.15 -9.64
C GLY A 157 -2.16 4.69 -9.36
N PRO A 158 -1.48 4.15 -8.32
CA PRO A 158 -0.21 4.70 -7.84
C PRO A 158 0.87 4.77 -8.90
N ASP A 159 1.04 3.73 -9.72
CA ASP A 159 2.12 3.70 -10.70
C ASP A 159 1.84 4.62 -11.88
N HIS A 160 0.55 4.79 -12.24
CA HIS A 160 0.14 5.78 -13.22
C HIS A 160 0.40 7.20 -12.69
N LEU A 161 -0.05 7.52 -11.46
CA LEU A 161 0.20 8.82 -10.83
C LEU A 161 1.69 9.12 -10.75
N LEU A 162 2.50 8.17 -10.26
CA LEU A 162 3.95 8.31 -10.18
C LEU A 162 4.56 8.59 -11.55
N SER A 163 4.14 7.86 -12.59
CA SER A 163 4.63 8.05 -13.96
C SER A 163 4.32 9.44 -14.49
N MET A 164 3.11 9.95 -14.24
CA MET A 164 2.70 11.30 -14.67
C MET A 164 3.42 12.39 -13.87
N MET A 165 3.56 12.20 -12.55
CA MET A 165 4.28 13.13 -11.68
C MET A 165 5.77 13.20 -12.04
N LEU A 166 6.40 12.05 -12.35
CA LEU A 166 7.78 12.00 -12.82
C LEU A 166 7.95 12.76 -14.14
N ALA A 167 7.07 12.50 -15.11
CA ALA A 167 7.09 13.22 -16.39
C ALA A 167 6.97 14.75 -16.17
N LYS A 168 6.02 15.18 -15.33
CA LYS A 168 5.83 16.59 -14.98
C LYS A 168 7.08 17.18 -14.30
N ALA A 169 7.67 16.47 -13.33
CA ALA A 169 8.86 16.92 -12.61
C ALA A 169 10.08 17.13 -13.51
N ILE A 170 10.18 16.37 -14.60
CA ILE A 170 11.25 16.50 -15.59
C ILE A 170 10.88 17.38 -16.80
N GLY A 171 9.69 18.00 -16.78
CA GLY A 171 9.26 18.95 -17.83
C GLY A 171 8.61 18.30 -19.06
N ILE A 172 8.18 17.04 -18.97
CA ILE A 172 7.39 16.37 -20.02
C ILE A 172 5.91 16.52 -19.69
N PRO A 173 5.07 17.06 -20.62
CA PRO A 173 3.62 17.13 -20.39
C PRO A 173 3.03 15.72 -20.17
N PRO A 174 2.23 15.48 -19.09
CA PRO A 174 1.66 14.16 -18.78
C PRO A 174 0.90 13.52 -19.95
N ARG A 175 0.16 14.31 -20.75
CA ARG A 175 -0.55 13.82 -21.96
C ARG A 175 0.34 13.20 -23.03
N LYS A 176 1.67 13.39 -22.97
CA LYS A 176 2.63 12.76 -23.90
C LYS A 176 3.17 11.42 -23.39
N VAL A 177 2.85 11.05 -22.15
CA VAL A 177 3.28 9.80 -21.54
C VAL A 177 2.49 8.63 -22.14
N LYS A 178 3.20 7.67 -22.70
CA LYS A 178 2.62 6.41 -23.19
C LYS A 178 2.63 5.40 -22.05
N TYR A 179 1.56 5.37 -21.28
CA TYR A 179 1.42 4.47 -20.13
C TYR A 179 0.65 3.20 -20.52
N PHE A 180 1.19 2.04 -20.13
CA PHE A 180 0.57 0.72 -20.28
C PHE A 180 0.28 0.14 -18.89
N SER A 181 -0.99 -0.05 -18.59
CA SER A 181 -1.44 -0.57 -17.30
C SER A 181 -1.44 -2.09 -17.25
N HIS A 182 -1.03 -2.64 -16.11
CA HIS A 182 -1.09 -4.06 -15.75
C HIS A 182 -1.77 -4.21 -14.38
N ASP A 183 -2.26 -5.40 -14.04
CA ASP A 183 -2.83 -5.65 -12.71
C ASP A 183 -1.76 -6.21 -11.75
N GLY A 184 -0.87 -5.32 -11.32
CA GLY A 184 0.25 -5.62 -10.43
C GLY A 184 1.57 -5.89 -11.13
N GLY A 185 2.66 -5.91 -10.34
CA GLY A 185 4.02 -6.16 -10.82
C GLY A 185 4.19 -7.53 -11.47
N GLY A 186 3.38 -8.52 -11.07
CA GLY A 186 3.42 -9.85 -11.66
C GLY A 186 3.04 -9.89 -13.14
N GLU A 187 2.06 -9.08 -13.57
CA GLU A 187 1.70 -8.92 -15.00
C GLU A 187 2.62 -7.94 -15.72
N LEU A 188 3.12 -6.90 -15.03
CA LEU A 188 4.03 -5.92 -15.58
C LEU A 188 5.39 -6.52 -15.94
N LEU A 189 5.91 -7.42 -15.11
CA LEU A 189 7.28 -7.94 -15.23
C LEU A 189 7.59 -8.60 -16.57
N PRO A 190 6.74 -9.47 -17.17
CA PRO A 190 6.98 -10.01 -18.51
C PRO A 190 7.14 -8.93 -19.58
N ALA A 191 6.35 -7.86 -19.53
CA ALA A 191 6.44 -6.75 -20.49
C ALA A 191 7.74 -5.95 -20.33
N VAL A 192 8.22 -5.80 -19.07
CA VAL A 192 9.53 -5.19 -18.80
C VAL A 192 10.64 -6.07 -19.38
N LEU A 193 10.68 -7.35 -19.04
CA LEU A 193 11.73 -8.29 -19.45
C LEU A 193 11.73 -8.58 -20.95
N GLY A 194 10.55 -8.51 -21.59
CA GLY A 194 10.39 -8.71 -23.04
C GLY A 194 10.80 -7.50 -23.88
N GLY A 195 11.02 -6.33 -23.26
CA GLY A 195 11.33 -5.09 -23.97
C GLY A 195 10.11 -4.46 -24.66
N ASP A 196 8.88 -4.90 -24.36
CA ASP A 196 7.65 -4.32 -24.89
C ASP A 196 7.43 -2.90 -24.38
N ILE A 197 7.99 -2.59 -23.22
CA ILE A 197 7.99 -1.27 -22.57
C ILE A 197 9.43 -0.84 -22.26
N SER A 198 9.66 0.48 -22.30
CA SER A 198 11.02 1.05 -22.11
C SER A 198 11.48 0.97 -20.66
N PHE A 199 10.55 1.16 -19.69
CA PHE A 199 10.81 1.01 -18.26
C PHE A 199 9.51 0.69 -17.50
N GLY A 200 9.66 0.01 -16.37
CA GLY A 200 8.56 -0.32 -15.48
C GLY A 200 8.56 0.57 -14.23
N VAL A 201 7.36 0.81 -13.71
CA VAL A 201 7.11 1.51 -12.43
C VAL A 201 6.14 0.68 -11.61
N SER A 202 6.52 0.30 -10.40
CA SER A 202 5.60 -0.29 -9.41
C SER A 202 6.20 -0.19 -8.00
N GLY A 203 5.53 -0.75 -7.00
CA GLY A 203 6.08 -0.87 -5.66
C GLY A 203 7.41 -1.65 -5.66
N PHE A 204 8.37 -1.17 -4.91
CA PHE A 204 9.71 -1.78 -4.85
C PHE A 204 9.67 -3.27 -4.54
N GLY A 205 8.85 -3.67 -3.54
CA GLY A 205 8.73 -5.06 -3.10
C GLY A 205 8.22 -6.02 -4.19
N GLU A 206 7.51 -5.51 -5.20
CA GLU A 206 7.00 -6.33 -6.30
C GLU A 206 8.10 -6.80 -7.27
N PHE A 207 9.26 -6.12 -7.25
CA PHE A 207 10.43 -6.45 -8.09
C PHE A 207 11.57 -7.13 -7.33
N LEU A 208 11.48 -7.30 -6.01
CA LEU A 208 12.59 -7.69 -5.16
C LEU A 208 13.25 -9.01 -5.57
N GLU A 209 12.47 -10.03 -5.96
CA GLU A 209 13.01 -11.30 -6.45
C GLU A 209 13.83 -11.12 -7.75
N GLN A 210 13.36 -10.28 -8.66
CA GLN A 210 14.01 -10.03 -9.95
C GLN A 210 15.23 -9.13 -9.81
N ILE A 211 15.21 -8.23 -8.84
CA ILE A 211 16.37 -7.43 -8.46
C ILE A 211 17.47 -8.35 -7.91
N ASN A 212 17.13 -9.21 -6.95
CA ASN A 212 18.07 -10.15 -6.33
C ASN A 212 18.63 -11.16 -7.36
N SER A 213 17.81 -11.58 -8.32
CA SER A 213 18.25 -12.49 -9.42
C SER A 213 18.90 -11.75 -10.59
N LYS A 214 19.10 -10.44 -10.49
CA LYS A 214 19.73 -9.58 -11.52
C LYS A 214 19.04 -9.67 -12.88
N LYS A 215 17.72 -9.84 -12.92
CA LYS A 215 16.92 -9.81 -14.13
C LYS A 215 16.51 -8.38 -14.49
N VAL A 216 16.32 -7.54 -13.48
CA VAL A 216 16.02 -6.11 -13.64
C VAL A 216 17.06 -5.29 -12.88
N ARG A 217 17.27 -4.05 -13.38
CA ARG A 217 18.05 -3.01 -12.74
C ARG A 217 17.09 -1.95 -12.21
N VAL A 218 17.27 -1.52 -10.96
CA VAL A 218 16.57 -0.37 -10.40
C VAL A 218 17.36 0.88 -10.70
N LEU A 219 16.77 1.84 -11.39
CA LEU A 219 17.42 3.11 -11.73
C LEU A 219 17.26 4.16 -10.63
N ALA A 220 16.13 4.14 -9.93
CA ALA A 220 15.87 5.00 -8.77
C ALA A 220 14.67 4.47 -7.96
N VAL A 221 14.60 4.89 -6.71
CA VAL A 221 13.43 4.75 -5.83
C VAL A 221 12.83 6.12 -5.52
N THR A 222 11.56 6.13 -5.09
CA THR A 222 10.78 7.37 -4.93
C THR A 222 10.64 7.83 -3.47
N SER A 223 11.23 7.09 -2.53
CA SER A 223 11.30 7.47 -1.12
C SER A 223 12.19 8.69 -0.90
N GLU A 224 11.97 9.40 0.21
CA GLU A 224 12.83 10.50 0.65
C GLU A 224 14.26 10.03 0.95
N ASN A 225 14.37 8.88 1.61
CA ASN A 225 15.64 8.24 1.96
C ASN A 225 15.88 6.96 1.16
N PRO A 226 17.12 6.51 0.98
CA PRO A 226 17.43 5.21 0.41
C PRO A 226 16.71 4.07 1.14
N ILE A 227 16.44 2.97 0.44
CA ILE A 227 15.80 1.78 1.02
C ILE A 227 16.90 0.91 1.65
N ASP A 228 16.73 0.50 2.92
CA ASP A 228 17.74 -0.24 3.69
C ASP A 228 18.22 -1.54 3.01
N VAL A 229 17.32 -2.23 2.31
CA VAL A 229 17.66 -3.48 1.59
C VAL A 229 18.48 -3.26 0.32
N LEU A 230 18.52 -2.04 -0.22
CA LEU A 230 19.35 -1.63 -1.38
C LEU A 230 19.85 -0.19 -1.22
N PRO A 231 20.78 0.06 -0.30
CA PRO A 231 21.21 1.42 0.07
C PRO A 231 21.95 2.15 -1.04
N ASP A 232 22.49 1.43 -2.03
CA ASP A 232 23.23 1.99 -3.17
C ASP A 232 22.31 2.53 -4.28
N ILE A 233 21.02 2.23 -4.26
CA ILE A 233 20.08 2.73 -5.25
C ILE A 233 19.71 4.19 -4.92
N PRO A 234 19.89 5.12 -5.88
CA PRO A 234 19.59 6.53 -5.63
C PRO A 234 18.08 6.75 -5.45
N THR A 235 17.74 7.74 -4.63
CA THR A 235 16.37 8.31 -4.64
C THR A 235 16.26 9.29 -5.81
N LEU A 236 15.03 9.58 -6.25
CA LEU A 236 14.80 10.61 -7.27
C LEU A 236 15.38 11.97 -6.82
N GLU A 237 15.22 12.33 -5.56
CA GLU A 237 15.75 13.58 -5.02
C GLU A 237 17.28 13.62 -5.04
N SER A 238 17.96 12.54 -4.66
CA SER A 238 19.42 12.47 -4.71
C SER A 238 19.96 12.54 -6.16
N ALA A 239 19.14 12.12 -7.13
CA ALA A 239 19.42 12.26 -8.56
C ALA A 239 19.02 13.64 -9.13
N GLY A 240 18.60 14.59 -8.30
CA GLY A 240 18.24 15.97 -8.69
C GLY A 240 16.81 16.15 -9.21
N ILE A 241 15.95 15.14 -9.05
CA ILE A 241 14.54 15.19 -9.44
C ILE A 241 13.70 15.44 -8.20
N LYS A 242 13.09 16.62 -8.09
CA LYS A 242 12.26 17.02 -6.95
C LYS A 242 10.92 16.27 -6.95
N LEU A 243 10.96 15.01 -6.58
CA LEU A 243 9.79 14.16 -6.46
C LEU A 243 10.01 13.07 -5.41
N THR A 244 9.18 13.06 -4.39
CA THR A 244 8.96 11.92 -3.48
C THR A 244 7.58 11.37 -3.71
N PHE A 245 7.45 10.05 -3.58
CA PHE A 245 6.16 9.37 -3.73
C PHE A 245 6.17 8.07 -2.93
N THR A 246 5.12 7.83 -2.15
CA THR A 246 4.88 6.57 -1.46
C THR A 246 3.49 6.04 -1.76
N ASN A 247 3.37 4.73 -1.89
CA ASN A 247 2.11 4.03 -2.04
C ASN A 247 1.73 3.40 -0.69
N TRP A 248 0.66 3.89 -0.08
CA TRP A 248 0.19 3.36 1.18
C TRP A 248 -0.80 2.21 1.00
N ARG A 249 -0.87 1.32 2.00
CA ARG A 249 -1.86 0.23 2.08
C ARG A 249 -2.46 0.12 3.47
N GLY A 250 -3.74 -0.18 3.52
CA GLY A 250 -4.51 -0.27 4.75
C GLY A 250 -5.72 -1.20 4.61
N ILE A 251 -6.52 -1.25 5.65
CA ILE A 251 -7.72 -2.09 5.77
C ILE A 251 -8.93 -1.22 6.07
N VAL A 252 -10.01 -1.46 5.33
CA VAL A 252 -11.34 -0.90 5.59
C VAL A 252 -12.35 -2.02 5.77
N ALA A 253 -13.42 -1.75 6.52
CA ALA A 253 -14.53 -2.69 6.72
C ALA A 253 -15.82 -2.16 6.10
N PRO A 254 -16.87 -3.00 5.97
CA PRO A 254 -18.18 -2.57 5.51
C PRO A 254 -18.76 -1.42 6.35
N PRO A 255 -19.64 -0.60 5.76
CA PRO A 255 -20.38 0.39 6.53
C PRO A 255 -21.31 -0.29 7.56
N GLY A 256 -21.54 0.38 8.68
CA GLY A 256 -22.53 -0.04 9.68
C GLY A 256 -22.18 -1.31 10.46
N ILE A 257 -20.90 -1.70 10.51
CA ILE A 257 -20.45 -2.68 11.50
C ILE A 257 -20.61 -2.10 12.92
N SER A 258 -20.84 -2.95 13.91
CA SER A 258 -20.99 -2.54 15.30
C SER A 258 -19.66 -2.01 15.87
N ILE A 259 -19.76 -1.23 16.96
CA ILE A 259 -18.58 -0.76 17.72
C ILE A 259 -17.73 -1.95 18.19
N ALA A 260 -18.37 -3.03 18.63
CA ALA A 260 -17.68 -4.24 19.07
C ALA A 260 -16.90 -4.92 17.93
N GLU A 261 -17.49 -5.05 16.74
CA GLU A 261 -16.82 -5.62 15.57
C GLU A 261 -15.67 -4.74 15.07
N ARG A 262 -15.87 -3.41 15.06
CA ARG A 262 -14.79 -2.47 14.77
C ARG A 262 -13.64 -2.60 15.76
N LYS A 263 -13.93 -2.72 17.05
CA LYS A 263 -12.94 -2.93 18.10
C LYS A 263 -12.14 -4.21 17.87
N VAL A 264 -12.81 -5.32 17.50
CA VAL A 264 -12.13 -6.58 17.16
C VAL A 264 -11.08 -6.37 16.05
N TRP A 265 -11.44 -5.69 14.95
CA TRP A 265 -10.47 -5.40 13.87
C TRP A 265 -9.32 -4.52 14.35
N LEU A 266 -9.60 -3.46 15.10
CA LEU A 266 -8.58 -2.55 15.63
C LEU A 266 -7.58 -3.30 16.53
N GLU A 267 -8.07 -4.08 17.48
CA GLU A 267 -7.23 -4.86 18.40
C GLU A 267 -6.43 -5.93 17.66
N THR A 268 -7.04 -6.61 16.69
CA THR A 268 -6.38 -7.63 15.86
C THR A 268 -5.22 -7.02 15.07
N LEU A 269 -5.43 -5.89 14.39
CA LEU A 269 -4.40 -5.26 13.58
C LEU A 269 -3.34 -4.55 14.42
N THR A 270 -3.69 -4.03 15.60
CA THR A 270 -2.71 -3.48 16.56
C THR A 270 -1.80 -4.59 17.11
N ALA A 271 -2.38 -5.71 17.54
CA ALA A 271 -1.59 -6.85 18.00
C ALA A 271 -0.68 -7.42 16.89
N MET A 272 -1.17 -7.45 15.65
CA MET A 272 -0.36 -7.82 14.47
C MET A 272 0.80 -6.85 14.29
N HIS A 273 0.56 -5.53 14.28
CA HIS A 273 1.58 -4.51 14.11
C HIS A 273 2.68 -4.60 15.17
N ASP A 274 2.32 -4.85 16.43
CA ASP A 274 3.27 -4.92 17.53
C ASP A 274 4.12 -6.21 17.51
N SER A 275 3.73 -7.21 16.71
CA SER A 275 4.40 -8.51 16.61
C SER A 275 5.76 -8.42 15.90
N GLN A 276 6.68 -9.34 16.26
CA GLN A 276 7.98 -9.44 15.59
C GLN A 276 7.83 -9.99 14.16
N GLU A 277 6.81 -10.80 13.93
CA GLU A 277 6.47 -11.37 12.62
C GLU A 277 6.12 -10.27 11.61
N TRP A 278 5.33 -9.25 12.01
CA TRP A 278 5.01 -8.10 11.14
C TRP A 278 6.25 -7.26 10.84
N LYS A 279 7.06 -6.97 11.84
CA LYS A 279 8.34 -6.24 11.64
C LYS A 279 9.26 -6.98 10.66
N SER A 280 9.26 -8.31 10.72
CA SER A 280 10.02 -9.16 9.78
C SER A 280 9.45 -9.08 8.36
N GLU A 281 8.12 -9.05 8.19
CA GLU A 281 7.50 -8.87 6.86
C GLU A 281 7.77 -7.46 6.30
N LEU A 282 7.70 -6.40 7.11
CA LEU A 282 8.09 -5.04 6.69
C LEU A 282 9.51 -5.02 6.13
N ALA A 283 10.47 -5.53 6.90
CA ALA A 283 11.89 -5.58 6.50
C ALA A 283 12.10 -6.42 5.23
N LYS A 284 11.48 -7.61 5.17
CA LYS A 284 11.59 -8.53 4.03
C LYS A 284 11.12 -7.91 2.72
N HIS A 285 10.06 -7.10 2.75
CA HIS A 285 9.49 -6.48 1.57
C HIS A 285 10.01 -5.07 1.30
N GLY A 286 10.86 -4.51 2.15
CA GLY A 286 11.30 -3.13 2.07
C GLY A 286 10.16 -2.13 2.28
N TRP A 287 9.15 -2.51 3.06
CA TRP A 287 8.03 -1.64 3.41
C TRP A 287 8.39 -0.76 4.61
N THR A 288 7.92 0.47 4.56
CA THR A 288 8.05 1.42 5.68
C THR A 288 6.87 1.25 6.63
N ASP A 289 7.14 1.16 7.92
CA ASP A 289 6.09 1.20 8.94
C ASP A 289 5.39 2.57 8.92
N ALA A 290 4.09 2.53 8.72
CA ALA A 290 3.24 3.72 8.68
C ALA A 290 1.88 3.45 9.33
N PHE A 291 1.91 2.66 10.42
CA PHE A 291 0.73 2.20 11.12
C PHE A 291 -0.03 3.37 11.76
N MET A 292 -1.30 3.48 11.45
CA MET A 292 -2.26 4.38 12.11
C MET A 292 -3.65 3.78 12.11
N THR A 293 -4.47 4.09 13.09
CA THR A 293 -5.78 3.48 13.28
C THR A 293 -6.89 4.50 13.55
N GLY A 294 -8.12 4.05 13.52
CA GLY A 294 -9.26 4.79 14.02
C GLY A 294 -9.48 6.15 13.35
N PHE A 295 -9.55 7.21 14.16
CA PHE A 295 -9.81 8.57 13.66
C PHE A 295 -8.63 9.16 12.89
N GLU A 296 -7.41 8.80 13.25
CA GLU A 296 -6.22 9.24 12.54
C GLU A 296 -6.22 8.72 11.11
N PHE A 297 -6.47 7.43 10.92
CA PHE A 297 -6.59 6.85 9.58
C PHE A 297 -7.78 7.41 8.80
N ALA A 298 -8.91 7.69 9.45
CA ALA A 298 -10.05 8.33 8.79
C ALA A 298 -9.70 9.75 8.29
N GLY A 299 -8.98 10.53 9.09
CA GLY A 299 -8.44 11.84 8.69
C GLY A 299 -7.49 11.73 7.51
N TYR A 300 -6.54 10.80 7.59
CA TYR A 300 -5.60 10.50 6.50
C TYR A 300 -6.31 10.15 5.18
N LEU A 301 -7.35 9.30 5.21
CA LEU A 301 -8.15 8.98 4.02
C LEU A 301 -8.83 10.21 3.42
N THR A 302 -9.33 11.12 4.25
CA THR A 302 -9.94 12.38 3.77
C THR A 302 -8.92 13.27 3.07
N ASP A 303 -7.70 13.36 3.61
CA ASP A 303 -6.61 14.12 3.00
C ASP A 303 -6.14 13.48 1.70
N GLN A 304 -6.04 12.14 1.66
CA GLN A 304 -5.70 11.39 0.44
C GLN A 304 -6.74 11.58 -0.66
N ASP A 305 -8.02 11.60 -0.32
CA ASP A 305 -9.11 11.88 -1.28
C ASP A 305 -8.89 13.23 -1.98
N ARG A 306 -8.67 14.28 -1.18
CA ARG A 306 -8.42 15.63 -1.70
C ARG A 306 -7.15 15.70 -2.55
N GLN A 307 -6.03 15.15 -2.04
CA GLN A 307 -4.74 15.19 -2.74
C GLN A 307 -4.79 14.46 -4.08
N VAL A 308 -5.41 13.29 -4.13
CA VAL A 308 -5.54 12.52 -5.37
C VAL A 308 -6.41 13.27 -6.38
N ALA A 309 -7.53 13.85 -5.94
CA ALA A 309 -8.39 14.68 -6.81
C ALA A 309 -7.62 15.87 -7.41
N GLU A 310 -6.86 16.59 -6.57
CA GLU A 310 -6.03 17.71 -6.99
C GLU A 310 -4.95 17.29 -8.00
N ILE A 311 -4.23 16.20 -7.73
CA ILE A 311 -3.19 15.67 -8.62
C ILE A 311 -3.80 15.26 -9.98
N LEU A 312 -4.92 14.54 -9.98
CA LEU A 312 -5.58 14.10 -11.21
C LEU A 312 -6.07 15.30 -12.04
N ALA A 313 -6.62 16.34 -11.39
CA ALA A 313 -7.03 17.56 -12.07
C ALA A 313 -5.80 18.34 -12.64
N GLU A 314 -4.71 18.45 -11.88
CA GLU A 314 -3.47 19.09 -12.35
C GLU A 314 -2.80 18.34 -13.53
N LEU A 315 -3.07 17.06 -13.65
CA LEU A 315 -2.54 16.19 -14.69
C LEU A 315 -3.49 16.10 -15.93
N ASP A 316 -4.61 16.83 -15.94
CA ASP A 316 -5.67 16.76 -16.97
C ASP A 316 -6.22 15.32 -17.14
N LEU A 317 -6.42 14.59 -16.03
CA LEU A 317 -6.85 13.19 -16.02
C LEU A 317 -8.32 12.99 -15.54
N VAL A 318 -8.94 14.04 -15.01
CA VAL A 318 -10.35 14.09 -14.58
C VAL A 318 -10.96 15.46 -14.87
#